data_796d70f05d787dbae25e45109ab10a7f
#
_entry.id   796d70f05d787dbae25e45109ab10a7f
#
_cell.length_a   1.000
_cell.length_b   1.000
_cell.length_c   1.000
_cell.angle_alpha   90.00
_cell.angle_beta   90.00
_cell.angle_gamma   90.00
#
_symmetry.space_group_name_H-M   'P 1'
#
loop_
_entity.id
_entity.type
_entity.pdbx_description
1 polymer ?
#
loop_
_entity_poly.entity_id
_entity_poly.type
_entity_poly.pdbx_seq_one_letter_code
_entity_poly.pdbx_strand_id
1 'polypeptide(L)'
;MKKNLTEIVFILDRSGSMAGLEADTIGGFNAMIEKQKAEPGEALISTVLFDNDTQVIHDRVPLEKIQPMTDREYYVRGCTALLDAVGGAIHHIGNVHKYAREEARPEKTLFVITTDGMENASRWYTYDRVKAMIQHEKDKYGWEFLFLGANIDAAREAARFGISQDRAANYHADHVGTGVVYEAVSETVCNFRAHKPMDADWKQRIDEDFNSRGN
;
A
#
# COMPACT_ATOMS: atom_id res chain seq x y z
N MET A 1 8.58 19.38 10.40
CA MET A 1 8.38 18.42 9.29
C MET A 1 8.95 19.03 8.01
N LYS A 2 9.57 18.20 7.18
CA LYS A 2 10.12 18.61 5.90
C LYS A 2 8.99 18.83 4.90
N LYS A 3 8.75 20.09 4.53
CA LYS A 3 7.71 20.45 3.55
C LYS A 3 8.02 19.79 2.20
N ASN A 4 6.98 19.39 1.48
CA ASN A 4 7.04 18.71 0.18
C ASN A 4 7.77 17.36 0.19
N LEU A 5 8.03 16.76 1.36
CA LEU A 5 8.51 15.39 1.47
C LEU A 5 7.32 14.48 1.80
N THR A 6 7.06 13.51 0.95
CA THR A 6 6.03 12.49 1.17
C THR A 6 6.69 11.14 1.43
N GLU A 7 6.20 10.38 2.39
CA GLU A 7 6.58 8.98 2.58
C GLU A 7 5.46 8.08 2.07
N ILE A 8 5.80 7.11 1.23
CA ILE A 8 4.87 6.16 0.65
C ILE A 8 5.33 4.76 1.01
N VAL A 9 4.44 4.00 1.65
CA VAL A 9 4.71 2.64 2.11
C VAL A 9 3.80 1.68 1.34
N PHE A 10 4.38 0.87 0.48
CA PHE A 10 3.67 -0.19 -0.22
C PHE A 10 3.80 -1.50 0.56
N ILE A 11 2.66 -2.14 0.82
CA ILE A 11 2.58 -3.46 1.43
C ILE A 11 1.92 -4.37 0.40
N LEU A 12 2.73 -5.23 -0.24
CA LEU A 12 2.34 -6.00 -1.41
C LEU A 12 2.29 -7.48 -1.06
N ASP A 13 1.14 -8.08 -1.28
CA ASP A 13 0.92 -9.51 -1.15
C ASP A 13 1.71 -10.26 -2.24
N ARG A 14 2.44 -11.28 -1.83
CA ARG A 14 3.04 -12.28 -2.71
C ARG A 14 2.70 -13.70 -2.25
N SER A 15 1.58 -13.88 -1.56
CA SER A 15 1.08 -15.20 -1.16
C SER A 15 0.65 -16.03 -2.36
N GLY A 16 0.37 -17.32 -2.13
CA GLY A 16 0.09 -18.29 -3.19
C GLY A 16 -1.08 -17.92 -4.09
N SER A 17 -2.05 -17.15 -3.61
CA SER A 17 -3.20 -16.66 -4.38
C SER A 17 -2.83 -15.68 -5.48
N MET A 18 -1.72 -14.95 -5.33
CA MET A 18 -1.19 -14.03 -6.34
C MET A 18 -0.56 -14.75 -7.58
N ALA A 19 -0.61 -16.09 -7.63
CA ALA A 19 -0.02 -16.85 -8.73
C ALA A 19 -0.66 -16.49 -10.09
N GLY A 20 0.20 -16.17 -11.06
CA GLY A 20 -0.20 -15.71 -12.39
C GLY A 20 -0.32 -14.19 -12.54
N LEU A 21 -0.18 -13.43 -11.44
CA LEU A 21 -0.21 -11.96 -11.42
C LEU A 21 1.17 -11.34 -11.20
N GLU A 22 2.24 -12.16 -11.17
CA GLU A 22 3.60 -11.69 -10.86
C GLU A 22 4.06 -10.61 -11.85
N ALA A 23 3.89 -10.87 -13.14
CA ALA A 23 4.30 -9.95 -14.20
C ALA A 23 3.49 -8.63 -14.14
N ASP A 24 2.19 -8.72 -13.85
CA ASP A 24 1.30 -7.56 -13.76
C ASP A 24 1.62 -6.71 -12.53
N THR A 25 1.88 -7.35 -11.39
CA THR A 25 2.29 -6.68 -10.15
C THR A 25 3.63 -5.97 -10.34
N ILE A 26 4.64 -6.66 -10.89
CA ILE A 26 5.96 -6.09 -11.17
C ILE A 26 5.83 -4.92 -12.16
N GLY A 27 5.14 -5.14 -13.28
CA GLY A 27 4.97 -4.14 -14.33
C GLY A 27 4.21 -2.91 -13.83
N GLY A 28 3.10 -3.12 -13.12
CA GLY A 28 2.28 -2.06 -12.55
C GLY A 28 3.03 -1.24 -11.49
N PHE A 29 3.74 -1.91 -10.58
CA PHE A 29 4.57 -1.24 -9.57
C PHE A 29 5.65 -0.38 -10.24
N ASN A 30 6.40 -0.95 -11.17
CA ASN A 30 7.48 -0.24 -11.85
C ASN A 30 6.96 0.96 -12.66
N ALA A 31 5.88 0.80 -13.42
CA ALA A 31 5.25 1.89 -14.17
C ALA A 31 4.78 3.01 -13.24
N MET A 32 4.18 2.66 -12.10
CA MET A 32 3.78 3.62 -11.08
C MET A 32 4.99 4.38 -10.53
N ILE A 33 6.08 3.70 -10.16
CA ILE A 33 7.31 4.34 -9.65
C ILE A 33 7.88 5.32 -10.68
N GLU A 34 7.98 4.92 -11.96
CA GLU A 34 8.48 5.82 -13.02
C GLU A 34 7.58 7.05 -13.20
N LYS A 35 6.27 6.90 -13.14
CA LYS A 35 5.35 8.04 -13.17
C LYS A 35 5.56 8.98 -11.97
N GLN A 36 5.78 8.41 -10.77
CA GLN A 36 6.07 9.21 -9.58
C GLN A 36 7.38 9.98 -9.68
N LYS A 37 8.42 9.44 -10.36
CA LYS A 37 9.69 10.15 -10.58
C LYS A 37 9.53 11.39 -11.47
N ALA A 38 8.55 11.41 -12.34
CA ALA A 38 8.25 12.57 -13.20
C ALA A 38 7.49 13.68 -12.48
N GLU A 39 6.91 13.41 -11.31
CA GLU A 39 6.13 14.38 -10.53
C GLU A 39 7.02 15.22 -9.61
N PRO A 40 6.69 16.51 -9.40
CA PRO A 40 7.46 17.37 -8.52
C PRO A 40 7.37 16.94 -7.04
N GLY A 41 8.36 17.36 -6.24
CA GLY A 41 8.44 17.07 -4.82
C GLY A 41 9.28 15.83 -4.52
N GLU A 42 9.77 15.75 -3.28
CA GLU A 42 10.57 14.62 -2.81
C GLU A 42 9.66 13.52 -2.26
N ALA A 43 10.04 12.26 -2.48
CA ALA A 43 9.37 11.13 -1.84
C ALA A 43 10.37 10.09 -1.33
N LEU A 44 10.01 9.45 -0.22
CA LEU A 44 10.67 8.25 0.30
C LEU A 44 9.75 7.06 0.06
N ILE A 45 10.31 5.98 -0.43
CA ILE A 45 9.57 4.75 -0.74
C ILE A 45 10.02 3.64 0.19
N SER A 46 9.06 3.03 0.85
CA SER A 46 9.22 1.75 1.52
C SER A 46 8.38 0.71 0.80
N THR A 47 8.92 -0.47 0.56
CA THR A 47 8.18 -1.59 -0.06
C THR A 47 8.39 -2.84 0.76
N VAL A 48 7.30 -3.34 1.30
CA VAL A 48 7.21 -4.55 2.11
C VAL A 48 6.47 -5.60 1.30
N LEU A 49 7.14 -6.68 0.96
CA LEU A 49 6.53 -7.86 0.39
C LEU A 49 6.15 -8.81 1.54
N PHE A 50 5.00 -9.46 1.45
CA PHE A 50 4.60 -10.41 2.48
C PHE A 50 3.99 -11.69 1.90
N ASP A 51 4.25 -12.78 2.63
CA ASP A 51 3.67 -14.11 2.50
C ASP A 51 3.47 -14.66 3.93
N ASN A 52 4.09 -15.77 4.30
CA ASN A 52 4.20 -16.22 5.71
C ASN A 52 5.12 -15.32 6.54
N ASP A 53 6.03 -14.63 5.87
CA ASP A 53 7.02 -13.73 6.43
C ASP A 53 6.97 -12.38 5.71
N THR A 54 7.66 -11.39 6.25
CA THR A 54 7.80 -10.08 5.62
C THR A 54 9.21 -9.88 5.09
N GLN A 55 9.32 -9.26 3.93
CA GLN A 55 10.60 -8.85 3.33
C GLN A 55 10.53 -7.38 2.93
N VAL A 56 11.38 -6.56 3.52
CA VAL A 56 11.53 -5.16 3.13
C VAL A 56 12.53 -5.09 1.98
N ILE A 57 12.08 -4.71 0.80
CA ILE A 57 12.94 -4.54 -0.39
C ILE A 57 13.39 -3.09 -0.58
N HIS A 58 12.57 -2.14 -0.13
CA HIS A 58 12.94 -0.73 -0.02
C HIS A 58 12.61 -0.24 1.39
N ASP A 59 13.56 0.39 2.06
CA ASP A 59 13.39 1.00 3.37
C ASP A 59 13.72 2.49 3.28
N ARG A 60 12.67 3.31 3.11
CA ARG A 60 12.76 4.76 3.03
C ARG A 60 13.77 5.25 1.98
N VAL A 61 13.80 4.56 0.84
CA VAL A 61 14.71 4.89 -0.26
C VAL A 61 14.18 6.13 -0.99
N PRO A 62 15.02 7.15 -1.26
CA PRO A 62 14.61 8.27 -2.11
C PRO A 62 14.07 7.77 -3.45
N LEU A 63 12.92 8.30 -3.87
CA LEU A 63 12.19 7.83 -5.05
C LEU A 63 13.06 7.75 -6.32
N GLU A 64 13.93 8.74 -6.54
CA GLU A 64 14.84 8.79 -7.69
C GLU A 64 15.88 7.65 -7.70
N LYS A 65 16.10 6.99 -6.55
CA LYS A 65 17.05 5.88 -6.40
C LYS A 65 16.41 4.50 -6.49
N ILE A 66 15.08 4.44 -6.56
CA ILE A 66 14.37 3.15 -6.69
C ILE A 66 14.74 2.51 -8.02
N GLN A 67 15.24 1.28 -7.93
CA GLN A 67 15.48 0.42 -9.10
C GLN A 67 14.21 -0.37 -9.43
N PRO A 68 13.99 -0.74 -10.69
CA PRO A 68 12.87 -1.57 -11.07
C PRO A 68 12.86 -2.89 -10.28
N MET A 69 11.70 -3.26 -9.74
CA MET A 69 11.45 -4.55 -9.15
C MET A 69 11.46 -5.63 -10.25
N THR A 70 12.00 -6.80 -9.94
CA THR A 70 12.10 -7.94 -10.86
C THR A 70 11.53 -9.20 -10.23
N ASP A 71 11.53 -10.31 -10.98
CA ASP A 71 11.17 -11.64 -10.49
C ASP A 71 12.12 -12.19 -9.42
N ARG A 72 13.26 -11.53 -9.19
CA ARG A 72 14.17 -11.87 -8.09
C ARG A 72 13.65 -11.38 -6.74
N GLU A 73 12.99 -10.23 -6.72
CA GLU A 73 12.40 -9.66 -5.52
C GLU A 73 10.97 -10.16 -5.32
N TYR A 74 10.15 -10.12 -6.38
CA TYR A 74 8.75 -10.48 -6.31
C TYR A 74 8.49 -11.84 -6.99
N TYR A 75 8.25 -12.83 -6.19
CA TYR A 75 7.85 -14.19 -6.58
C TYR A 75 6.86 -14.74 -5.56
N VAL A 76 5.88 -15.48 -6.05
CA VAL A 76 4.75 -15.96 -5.25
C VAL A 76 5.10 -17.18 -4.41
N ARG A 77 4.67 -17.19 -3.14
CA ARG A 77 4.80 -18.32 -2.22
C ARG A 77 3.95 -18.18 -0.97
N GLY A 78 3.67 -19.28 -0.30
CA GLY A 78 3.19 -19.31 1.09
C GLY A 78 1.76 -18.85 1.29
N CYS A 79 1.48 -18.38 2.51
CA CYS A 79 0.19 -17.93 3.03
C CYS A 79 0.20 -16.39 3.23
N THR A 80 -0.85 -15.84 3.85
CA THR A 80 -1.11 -14.40 3.93
C THR A 80 -0.98 -13.90 5.37
N ALA A 81 0.23 -13.47 5.79
CA ALA A 81 0.48 -12.86 7.10
C ALA A 81 0.31 -11.32 7.05
N LEU A 82 -0.89 -10.87 6.68
CA LEU A 82 -1.20 -9.47 6.40
C LEU A 82 -1.08 -8.57 7.65
N LEU A 83 -1.56 -9.06 8.81
CA LEU A 83 -1.47 -8.28 10.07
C LEU A 83 -0.02 -8.05 10.49
N ASP A 84 0.84 -9.05 10.33
CA ASP A 84 2.25 -8.94 10.66
C ASP A 84 2.97 -7.96 9.71
N ALA A 85 2.62 -7.96 8.44
CA ALA A 85 3.17 -7.02 7.46
C ALA A 85 2.75 -5.58 7.76
N VAL A 86 1.44 -5.34 7.94
CA VAL A 86 0.91 -3.99 8.21
C VAL A 86 1.39 -3.48 9.57
N GLY A 87 1.25 -4.28 10.63
CA GLY A 87 1.66 -3.90 11.97
C GLY A 87 3.17 -3.66 12.07
N GLY A 88 3.97 -4.50 11.45
CA GLY A 88 5.43 -4.35 11.38
C GLY A 88 5.86 -3.07 10.66
N ALA A 89 5.25 -2.78 9.51
CA ALA A 89 5.54 -1.57 8.74
C ALA A 89 5.16 -0.29 9.51
N ILE A 90 3.97 -0.24 10.12
CA ILE A 90 3.54 0.90 10.93
C ILE A 90 4.50 1.11 12.11
N HIS A 91 4.86 0.03 12.80
CA HIS A 91 5.79 0.09 13.93
C HIS A 91 7.15 0.65 13.49
N HIS A 92 7.70 0.15 12.37
CA HIS A 92 8.99 0.59 11.85
C HIS A 92 8.98 2.07 11.47
N ILE A 93 8.06 2.49 10.61
CA ILE A 93 7.96 3.88 10.14
C ILE A 93 7.66 4.83 11.30
N GLY A 94 6.74 4.47 12.20
CA GLY A 94 6.41 5.25 13.39
C GLY A 94 7.62 5.46 14.31
N ASN A 95 8.45 4.43 14.52
CA ASN A 95 9.68 4.55 15.27
C ASN A 95 10.70 5.46 14.57
N VAL A 96 10.87 5.32 13.26
CA VAL A 96 11.75 6.21 12.50
C VAL A 96 11.30 7.66 12.63
N HIS A 97 10.01 7.96 12.46
CA HIS A 97 9.47 9.31 12.62
C HIS A 97 9.63 9.85 14.05
N LYS A 98 9.44 9.00 15.05
CA LYS A 98 9.60 9.38 16.46
C LYS A 98 11.00 9.87 16.80
N TYR A 99 12.03 9.22 16.24
CA TYR A 99 13.43 9.54 16.54
C TYR A 99 14.09 10.42 15.48
N ALA A 100 13.45 10.65 14.35
CA ALA A 100 13.94 11.58 13.33
C ALA A 100 13.87 13.02 13.82
N ARG A 101 14.84 13.84 13.39
CA ARG A 101 14.77 15.29 13.56
C ARG A 101 13.55 15.83 12.85
N GLU A 102 12.97 16.92 13.36
CA GLU A 102 11.75 17.50 12.80
C GLU A 102 11.89 17.86 11.32
N GLU A 103 13.04 18.41 10.92
CA GLU A 103 13.36 18.77 9.54
C GLU A 103 13.55 17.58 8.59
N ALA A 104 13.65 16.35 9.13
CA ALA A 104 13.80 15.12 8.36
C ALA A 104 12.51 14.29 8.32
N ARG A 105 11.47 14.66 9.11
CA ARG A 105 10.18 13.97 9.08
C ARG A 105 9.40 14.35 7.84
N PRO A 106 8.82 13.37 7.12
CA PRO A 106 7.89 13.65 6.03
C PRO A 106 6.72 14.51 6.51
N GLU A 107 6.25 15.37 5.63
CA GLU A 107 5.03 16.15 5.85
C GLU A 107 3.78 15.27 5.77
N LYS A 108 3.84 14.25 4.92
CA LYS A 108 2.74 13.32 4.65
C LYS A 108 3.23 11.89 4.59
N THR A 109 2.38 10.97 5.02
CA THR A 109 2.64 9.53 4.95
C THR A 109 1.40 8.81 4.41
N LEU A 110 1.59 7.98 3.40
CA LEU A 110 0.54 7.17 2.78
C LEU A 110 0.96 5.70 2.78
N PHE A 111 0.10 4.85 3.30
CA PHE A 111 0.20 3.39 3.20
C PHE A 111 -0.73 2.90 2.10
N VAL A 112 -0.21 2.06 1.21
CA VAL A 112 -0.97 1.37 0.18
C VAL A 112 -0.84 -0.13 0.41
N ILE A 113 -1.94 -0.77 0.78
CA ILE A 113 -2.01 -2.17 1.14
C ILE A 113 -2.76 -2.90 0.03
N THR A 114 -2.12 -3.89 -0.60
CA THR A 114 -2.75 -4.73 -1.62
C THR A 114 -2.69 -6.19 -1.20
N THR A 115 -3.82 -6.89 -1.29
CA THR A 115 -3.93 -8.32 -1.00
C THR A 115 -5.00 -8.97 -1.87
N ASP A 116 -4.84 -10.24 -2.22
CA ASP A 116 -5.85 -11.03 -2.91
C ASP A 116 -6.41 -12.19 -2.05
N GLY A 117 -6.15 -12.13 -0.75
CA GLY A 117 -6.57 -13.15 0.19
C GLY A 117 -6.90 -12.61 1.58
N MET A 118 -7.55 -13.45 2.37
CA MET A 118 -7.81 -13.16 3.78
C MET A 118 -6.59 -13.44 4.63
N GLU A 119 -6.40 -12.65 5.69
CA GLU A 119 -5.45 -12.92 6.76
C GLU A 119 -5.56 -14.38 7.28
N ASN A 120 -4.47 -15.12 7.27
CA ASN A 120 -4.49 -16.53 7.72
C ASN A 120 -3.19 -17.03 8.35
N ALA A 121 -2.14 -16.22 8.46
CA ALA A 121 -0.81 -16.68 8.85
C ALA A 121 -0.07 -15.79 9.87
N SER A 122 -0.62 -14.63 10.26
CA SER A 122 0.02 -13.72 11.21
C SER A 122 0.15 -14.31 12.60
N ARG A 123 1.26 -13.99 13.27
CA ARG A 123 1.63 -14.52 14.58
C ARG A 123 1.91 -13.45 15.64
N TRP A 124 2.25 -12.24 15.22
CA TRP A 124 2.78 -11.18 16.09
C TRP A 124 1.79 -10.06 16.33
N TYR A 125 0.88 -9.81 15.36
CA TYR A 125 -0.09 -8.75 15.43
C TYR A 125 -1.51 -9.31 15.34
N THR A 126 -2.42 -8.66 16.08
CA THR A 126 -3.87 -8.93 16.02
C THR A 126 -4.60 -7.76 15.35
N TYR A 127 -5.82 -7.98 14.87
CA TYR A 127 -6.66 -6.92 14.31
C TYR A 127 -6.81 -5.73 15.27
N ASP A 128 -7.11 -5.99 16.54
CA ASP A 128 -7.30 -4.92 17.52
C ASP A 128 -6.03 -4.07 17.69
N ARG A 129 -4.88 -4.73 17.70
CA ARG A 129 -3.59 -4.04 17.83
C ARG A 129 -3.29 -3.21 16.59
N VAL A 130 -3.44 -3.76 15.39
CA VAL A 130 -3.18 -3.03 14.14
C VAL A 130 -4.18 -1.88 13.98
N LYS A 131 -5.46 -2.11 14.28
CA LYS A 131 -6.49 -1.08 14.28
C LYS A 131 -6.15 0.08 15.21
N ALA A 132 -5.72 -0.21 16.42
CA ALA A 132 -5.31 0.84 17.38
C ALA A 132 -4.09 1.63 16.87
N MET A 133 -3.12 0.96 16.22
CA MET A 133 -1.97 1.61 15.60
C MET A 133 -2.39 2.52 14.44
N ILE A 134 -3.21 2.03 13.52
CA ILE A 134 -3.73 2.83 12.39
C ILE A 134 -4.48 4.06 12.89
N GLN A 135 -5.38 3.88 13.86
CA GLN A 135 -6.14 4.99 14.44
C GLN A 135 -5.22 6.03 15.08
N HIS A 136 -4.21 5.59 15.83
CA HIS A 136 -3.23 6.47 16.44
C HIS A 136 -2.47 7.31 15.41
N GLU A 137 -1.99 6.68 14.33
CA GLU A 137 -1.22 7.38 13.30
C GLU A 137 -2.09 8.34 12.48
N LYS A 138 -3.34 7.98 12.21
CA LYS A 138 -4.32 8.85 11.57
C LYS A 138 -4.63 10.08 12.42
N ASP A 139 -5.00 9.88 13.68
CA ASP A 139 -5.47 10.96 14.56
C ASP A 139 -4.35 11.93 14.94
N LYS A 140 -3.16 11.41 15.18
CA LYS A 140 -2.04 12.19 15.70
C LYS A 140 -1.15 12.79 14.63
N TYR A 141 -0.97 12.07 13.51
CA TYR A 141 0.01 12.43 12.49
C TYR A 141 -0.59 12.59 11.10
N GLY A 142 -1.88 12.37 10.94
CA GLY A 142 -2.58 12.53 9.65
C GLY A 142 -2.12 11.53 8.59
N TRP A 143 -1.70 10.32 9.00
CA TRP A 143 -1.36 9.28 8.05
C TRP A 143 -2.60 8.81 7.29
N GLU A 144 -2.43 8.51 6.02
CA GLU A 144 -3.49 7.95 5.18
C GLU A 144 -3.21 6.49 4.85
N PHE A 145 -4.29 5.72 4.68
CA PHE A 145 -4.21 4.29 4.40
C PHE A 145 -5.20 3.95 3.28
N LEU A 146 -4.71 3.27 2.24
CA LEU A 146 -5.52 2.67 1.18
C LEU A 146 -5.47 1.16 1.31
N PHE A 147 -6.61 0.51 1.13
CA PHE A 147 -6.75 -0.93 1.18
C PHE A 147 -7.38 -1.45 -0.12
N LEU A 148 -6.67 -2.30 -0.83
CA LEU A 148 -7.07 -2.89 -2.10
C LEU A 148 -7.15 -4.40 -1.93
N GLY A 149 -8.35 -4.93 -2.03
CA GLY A 149 -8.61 -6.35 -1.81
C GLY A 149 -9.21 -7.01 -3.05
N ALA A 150 -8.62 -8.14 -3.47
CA ALA A 150 -9.23 -9.02 -4.44
C ALA A 150 -9.72 -10.31 -3.75
N ASN A 151 -10.70 -10.98 -4.33
CA ASN A 151 -11.26 -12.22 -3.82
C ASN A 151 -11.77 -12.17 -2.35
N ILE A 152 -11.94 -10.98 -1.80
CA ILE A 152 -12.43 -10.69 -0.44
C ILE A 152 -13.40 -9.52 -0.47
N ASP A 153 -14.15 -9.31 0.60
CA ASP A 153 -14.87 -8.06 0.84
C ASP A 153 -13.89 -7.02 1.40
N ALA A 154 -13.30 -6.22 0.51
CA ALA A 154 -12.27 -5.26 0.87
C ALA A 154 -12.78 -4.21 1.87
N ALA A 155 -14.03 -3.76 1.75
CA ALA A 155 -14.61 -2.79 2.68
C ALA A 155 -14.76 -3.37 4.09
N ARG A 156 -15.22 -4.61 4.19
CA ARG A 156 -15.36 -5.32 5.46
C ARG A 156 -14.01 -5.61 6.09
N GLU A 157 -13.05 -6.06 5.30
CA GLU A 157 -11.71 -6.35 5.81
C GLU A 157 -10.99 -5.06 6.25
N ALA A 158 -11.03 -4.00 5.44
CA ALA A 158 -10.49 -2.68 5.79
C ALA A 158 -11.08 -2.13 7.10
N ALA A 159 -12.39 -2.31 7.33
CA ALA A 159 -13.03 -1.88 8.57
C ALA A 159 -12.47 -2.59 9.82
N ARG A 160 -12.01 -3.85 9.69
CA ARG A 160 -11.33 -4.58 10.78
C ARG A 160 -10.00 -3.94 11.14
N PHE A 161 -9.33 -3.32 10.16
CA PHE A 161 -8.12 -2.53 10.36
C PHE A 161 -8.39 -1.09 10.83
N GLY A 162 -9.64 -0.63 10.87
CA GLY A 162 -9.98 0.77 11.16
C GLY A 162 -9.78 1.70 9.96
N ILE A 163 -9.70 1.13 8.76
CA ILE A 163 -9.67 1.86 7.50
C ILE A 163 -11.12 2.01 7.00
N SER A 164 -11.52 3.23 6.67
CA SER A 164 -12.87 3.54 6.23
C SER A 164 -13.17 3.02 4.82
N GLN A 165 -14.45 2.78 4.52
CA GLN A 165 -14.89 2.23 3.24
C GLN A 165 -14.50 3.11 2.04
N ASP A 166 -14.44 4.42 2.21
CA ASP A 166 -13.98 5.36 1.19
C ASP A 166 -12.48 5.24 0.86
N ARG A 167 -11.73 4.51 1.68
CA ARG A 167 -10.31 4.18 1.51
C ARG A 167 -10.07 2.71 1.12
N ALA A 168 -11.13 1.97 0.82
CA ALA A 168 -11.06 0.56 0.42
C ALA A 168 -11.70 0.35 -0.95
N ALA A 169 -11.10 -0.50 -1.77
CA ALA A 169 -11.64 -0.90 -3.07
C ALA A 169 -11.47 -2.41 -3.30
N ASN A 170 -12.50 -3.01 -3.91
CA ASN A 170 -12.42 -4.35 -4.46
C ASN A 170 -11.87 -4.31 -5.89
N TYR A 171 -11.07 -5.29 -6.26
CA TYR A 171 -10.62 -5.44 -7.64
C TYR A 171 -10.64 -6.91 -8.07
N HIS A 172 -10.62 -7.16 -9.38
CA HIS A 172 -10.46 -8.52 -9.92
C HIS A 172 -9.00 -8.93 -9.93
N ALA A 173 -8.69 -10.10 -9.38
CA ALA A 173 -7.35 -10.69 -9.39
C ALA A 173 -7.01 -11.24 -10.80
N ASP A 174 -6.91 -10.35 -11.77
CA ASP A 174 -6.51 -10.65 -13.15
C ASP A 174 -5.68 -9.50 -13.74
N HIS A 175 -5.18 -9.70 -14.94
CA HIS A 175 -4.36 -8.73 -15.65
C HIS A 175 -5.00 -7.34 -15.76
N VAL A 176 -6.30 -7.27 -16.10
CA VAL A 176 -7.02 -6.00 -16.27
C VAL A 176 -7.21 -5.30 -14.93
N GLY A 177 -7.75 -6.02 -13.93
CA GLY A 177 -8.02 -5.46 -12.60
C GLY A 177 -6.74 -4.98 -11.92
N THR A 178 -5.66 -5.75 -12.02
CA THR A 178 -4.34 -5.36 -11.49
C THR A 178 -3.84 -4.08 -12.18
N GLY A 179 -3.97 -3.98 -13.50
CA GLY A 179 -3.60 -2.76 -14.25
C GLY A 179 -4.40 -1.54 -13.79
N VAL A 180 -5.73 -1.66 -13.70
CA VAL A 180 -6.62 -0.58 -13.23
C VAL A 180 -6.26 -0.12 -11.82
N VAL A 181 -5.95 -1.06 -10.90
CA VAL A 181 -5.50 -0.74 -9.54
C VAL A 181 -4.23 0.09 -9.55
N TYR A 182 -3.18 -0.35 -10.25
CA TYR A 182 -1.92 0.39 -10.27
C TYR A 182 -2.05 1.77 -10.91
N GLU A 183 -2.90 1.93 -11.94
CA GLU A 183 -3.19 3.24 -12.54
C GLU A 183 -3.89 4.17 -11.53
N ALA A 184 -4.96 3.70 -10.87
CA ALA A 184 -5.71 4.48 -9.90
C ALA A 184 -4.86 4.85 -8.67
N VAL A 185 -4.09 3.91 -8.14
CA VAL A 185 -3.14 4.15 -7.04
C VAL A 185 -2.09 5.17 -7.46
N SER A 186 -1.52 5.04 -8.66
CA SER A 186 -0.53 5.97 -9.18
C SER A 186 -1.07 7.40 -9.24
N GLU A 187 -2.30 7.59 -9.74
CA GLU A 187 -2.95 8.90 -9.78
C GLU A 187 -3.22 9.44 -8.38
N THR A 188 -3.69 8.58 -7.48
CA THR A 188 -3.96 8.94 -6.08
C THR A 188 -2.68 9.39 -5.38
N VAL A 189 -1.56 8.69 -5.58
CA VAL A 189 -0.25 9.06 -5.02
C VAL A 189 0.21 10.41 -5.58
N CYS A 190 0.07 10.66 -6.90
CA CYS A 190 0.38 11.97 -7.50
C CYS A 190 -0.45 13.09 -6.85
N ASN A 191 -1.77 12.89 -6.71
CA ASN A 191 -2.65 13.87 -6.09
C ASN A 191 -2.32 14.10 -4.61
N PHE A 192 -2.02 13.04 -3.86
CA PHE A 192 -1.61 13.14 -2.47
C PHE A 192 -0.30 13.92 -2.31
N ARG A 193 0.70 13.67 -3.15
CA ARG A 193 1.96 14.43 -3.18
C ARG A 193 1.73 15.91 -3.55
N ALA A 194 0.82 16.17 -4.49
CA ALA A 194 0.44 17.52 -4.90
C ALA A 194 -0.48 18.26 -3.89
N HIS A 195 -0.66 17.73 -2.68
CA HIS A 195 -1.52 18.30 -1.63
C HIS A 195 -3.01 18.44 -2.01
N LYS A 196 -3.48 17.66 -2.97
CA LYS A 196 -4.91 17.60 -3.24
C LYS A 196 -5.60 16.74 -2.17
N PRO A 197 -6.85 17.07 -1.81
CA PRO A 197 -7.62 16.22 -0.91
C PRO A 197 -7.82 14.84 -1.53
N MET A 198 -7.77 13.82 -0.70
CA MET A 198 -8.12 12.46 -1.10
C MET A 198 -9.62 12.27 -0.84
N ASP A 199 -10.44 12.50 -1.87
CA ASP A 199 -11.88 12.23 -1.84
C ASP A 199 -12.18 10.77 -2.18
N ALA A 200 -13.47 10.40 -2.21
CA ALA A 200 -13.88 9.03 -2.50
C ALA A 200 -13.72 8.63 -3.97
N ASP A 201 -13.53 9.61 -4.87
CA ASP A 201 -13.48 9.39 -6.32
C ASP A 201 -12.18 8.73 -6.78
N TRP A 202 -11.16 8.66 -5.88
CA TRP A 202 -9.89 8.01 -6.19
C TRP A 202 -10.05 6.57 -6.71
N LYS A 203 -11.08 5.86 -6.26
CA LYS A 203 -11.34 4.45 -6.60
C LYS A 203 -12.43 4.28 -7.68
N GLN A 204 -12.97 5.35 -8.24
CA GLN A 204 -14.09 5.26 -9.20
C GLN A 204 -13.80 4.28 -10.33
N ARG A 205 -12.61 4.35 -10.96
CA ARG A 205 -12.23 3.44 -12.05
C ARG A 205 -12.15 1.98 -11.60
N ILE A 206 -11.68 1.74 -10.36
CA ILE A 206 -11.60 0.39 -9.80
C ILE A 206 -13.02 -0.13 -9.58
N ASP A 207 -13.90 0.67 -8.98
CA ASP A 207 -15.29 0.29 -8.71
C ASP A 207 -16.07 0.07 -10.04
N GLU A 208 -15.85 0.89 -11.07
CA GLU A 208 -16.45 0.73 -12.40
C GLU A 208 -15.98 -0.59 -13.07
N ASP A 209 -14.69 -0.88 -13.07
CA ASP A 209 -14.14 -2.14 -13.60
C ASP A 209 -14.71 -3.34 -12.85
N PHE A 210 -14.68 -3.29 -11.51
CA PHE A 210 -15.17 -4.38 -10.67
C PHE A 210 -16.66 -4.67 -10.89
N ASN A 211 -17.50 -3.62 -10.94
CA ASN A 211 -18.94 -3.77 -11.09
C ASN A 211 -19.36 -4.15 -12.52
N SER A 212 -18.63 -3.70 -13.55
CA SER A 212 -18.99 -3.95 -14.94
C SER A 212 -18.74 -5.37 -15.41
N ARG A 213 -17.76 -6.05 -14.80
CA ARG A 213 -17.36 -7.42 -15.19
C ARG A 213 -18.12 -8.52 -14.45
N GLY A 214 -18.87 -8.17 -13.39
CA GLY A 214 -19.62 -9.15 -12.58
C GLY A 214 -18.71 -10.09 -11.78
N ASN A 215 -19.30 -10.78 -10.84
CA ASN A 215 -18.64 -11.88 -10.08
C ASN A 215 -18.64 -13.17 -10.91
#